data_24ef133cb8a6e4bd0a62673135b5ebab
#
_entry.id   24ef133cb8a6e4bd0a62673135b5ebab
#
_cell.length_a   1.000
_cell.length_b   1.000
_cell.length_c   1.000
_cell.angle_alpha   90.00
_cell.angle_beta   90.00
_cell.angle_gamma   90.00
#
_symmetry.space_group_name_H-M   'P 1'
#
loop_
_entity.id
_entity.type
_entity.pdbx_description
1 polymer ?
#
loop_
_entity_poly.entity_id
_entity_poly.type
_entity_poly.pdbx_seq_one_letter_code
_entity_poly.pdbx_strand_id
1 'polypeptide(L)'
;TLKLTTGQSKTEGEYLLFDSPLDLFKDAEPRLRAYTIFPGDMFKGKEIEIRAGVYTGSEPVQPLFNDYSYAAAETRYQHLDAYKQQPKTLYLSPREGNSQEIVNFNGVDITAAGANGPFYDNGEGCLTGLYGRKWLNEDPSFEAGEGKSAQPFILMRYADVLLNAAEAAVELAMAGESSPDGSNLMQVATDAVNDIRLRAGATLLSSNLTPDETSRNIVRKERRKELALEHKTKWDLRRWRVQHYEGRDGFWGETRDKDVFSSNSRYRFRGLYPFLSTESGKYFFDARFQWVSLKTFEYNIVDYYFAIPNGEVTKSPVIDQQPNR
;
A
#
# COMPACT_ATOMS: atom_id res chain seq x y z
N THR A 1 -1.75 -13.37 1.76
CA THR A 1 -2.01 -12.46 2.90
C THR A 1 -0.86 -12.59 3.87
N LEU A 2 -0.27 -11.47 4.29
CA LEU A 2 0.79 -11.49 5.30
C LEU A 2 0.23 -12.01 6.63
N LYS A 3 0.88 -13.01 7.20
CA LYS A 3 0.57 -13.55 8.52
C LYS A 3 1.46 -12.83 9.54
N LEU A 4 0.84 -12.15 10.51
CA LEU A 4 1.55 -11.35 11.53
C LEU A 4 1.48 -11.99 12.91
N THR A 5 0.51 -12.87 13.13
CA THR A 5 0.28 -13.55 14.41
C THR A 5 0.11 -15.05 14.21
N THR A 6 0.16 -15.80 15.30
CA THR A 6 -0.13 -17.26 15.29
C THR A 6 -1.61 -17.57 15.14
N GLY A 7 -2.50 -16.61 15.47
CA GLY A 7 -3.96 -16.77 15.43
C GLY A 7 -4.57 -16.70 14.04
N GLN A 8 -5.89 -16.84 13.98
CA GLN A 8 -6.69 -16.76 12.76
C GLN A 8 -6.91 -15.30 12.33
N SER A 9 -6.95 -14.39 13.28
CA SER A 9 -7.04 -12.95 13.07
C SER A 9 -5.78 -12.25 13.58
N LYS A 10 -5.64 -10.97 13.27
CA LYS A 10 -4.49 -10.16 13.70
C LYS A 10 -4.59 -9.72 15.16
N THR A 11 -5.72 -10.01 15.82
CA THR A 11 -5.96 -9.71 17.24
C THR A 11 -5.95 -10.97 18.10
N GLU A 12 -5.67 -12.11 17.51
CA GLU A 12 -5.63 -13.41 18.18
C GLU A 12 -4.25 -14.03 18.13
N GLY A 13 -3.94 -14.83 19.15
CA GLY A 13 -2.66 -15.50 19.27
C GLY A 13 -1.54 -14.52 19.65
N GLU A 14 -0.35 -14.79 19.21
CA GLU A 14 0.86 -14.05 19.53
C GLU A 14 1.49 -13.50 18.26
N TYR A 15 2.21 -12.39 18.34
CA TYR A 15 2.95 -11.91 17.18
C TYR A 15 4.03 -12.91 16.76
N LEU A 16 4.17 -13.10 15.45
CA LEU A 16 5.29 -13.82 14.88
C LEU A 16 6.56 -12.98 15.03
N LEU A 17 7.63 -13.61 15.50
CA LEU A 17 8.93 -12.98 15.69
C LEU A 17 9.87 -13.35 14.54
N PHE A 18 10.58 -12.35 14.01
CA PHE A 18 11.48 -12.46 12.87
C PHE A 18 12.88 -12.03 13.30
N ASP A 19 13.92 -12.73 12.85
CA ASP A 19 15.31 -12.39 13.17
C ASP A 19 15.74 -11.08 12.50
N SER A 20 15.18 -10.80 11.33
CA SER A 20 15.34 -9.54 10.59
C SER A 20 13.99 -8.97 10.17
N PRO A 21 13.84 -7.64 10.11
CA PRO A 21 12.61 -7.04 9.59
C PRO A 21 12.37 -7.36 8.11
N LEU A 22 13.38 -7.83 7.37
CA LEU A 22 13.25 -8.30 5.99
C LEU A 22 12.59 -9.68 5.87
N ASP A 23 12.63 -10.51 6.92
CA ASP A 23 12.17 -11.90 6.85
C ASP A 23 10.67 -12.02 6.55
N LEU A 24 9.88 -11.05 7.00
CA LEU A 24 8.45 -11.00 6.65
C LEU A 24 8.22 -10.91 5.14
N PHE A 25 9.18 -10.39 4.39
CA PHE A 25 9.08 -10.10 2.96
C PHE A 25 9.92 -11.03 2.08
N LYS A 26 10.57 -12.06 2.65
CA LYS A 26 11.47 -12.95 1.91
C LYS A 26 10.80 -13.64 0.71
N ASP A 27 9.53 -13.99 0.85
CA ASP A 27 8.73 -14.65 -0.19
C ASP A 27 7.85 -13.67 -0.98
N ALA A 28 8.14 -12.36 -0.89
CA ALA A 28 7.39 -11.36 -1.62
C ALA A 28 7.62 -11.48 -3.13
N GLU A 29 6.58 -11.18 -3.91
CA GLU A 29 6.68 -11.14 -5.36
C GLU A 29 7.83 -10.21 -5.79
N PRO A 30 8.66 -10.61 -6.80
CA PRO A 30 9.86 -9.87 -7.19
C PRO A 30 9.63 -8.38 -7.47
N ARG A 31 8.49 -8.01 -8.07
CA ARG A 31 8.15 -6.60 -8.32
C ARG A 31 7.92 -5.81 -7.03
N LEU A 32 7.33 -6.44 -6.01
CA LEU A 32 7.18 -5.78 -4.71
C LEU A 32 8.56 -5.48 -4.12
N ARG A 33 9.49 -6.42 -4.22
CA ARG A 33 10.90 -6.21 -3.81
C ARG A 33 11.58 -5.12 -4.61
N ALA A 34 11.34 -5.05 -5.93
CA ALA A 34 11.95 -4.06 -6.81
C ALA A 34 11.38 -2.64 -6.63
N TYR A 35 10.10 -2.51 -6.25
CA TYR A 35 9.40 -1.22 -6.19
C TYR A 35 9.36 -0.60 -4.80
N THR A 36 9.80 -1.34 -3.78
CA THR A 36 9.65 -0.96 -2.37
C THR A 36 10.97 -1.08 -1.63
N ILE A 37 11.25 -0.12 -0.77
CA ILE A 37 12.30 -0.22 0.25
C ILE A 37 11.62 -0.69 1.53
N PHE A 38 12.11 -1.80 2.06
CA PHE A 38 11.61 -2.42 3.27
C PHE A 38 12.45 -2.04 4.48
N PRO A 39 11.91 -2.20 5.71
CA PRO A 39 12.71 -2.12 6.92
C PRO A 39 13.92 -3.06 6.84
N GLY A 40 15.11 -2.53 7.09
CA GLY A 40 16.36 -3.27 7.01
C GLY A 40 16.98 -3.40 5.62
N ASP A 41 16.37 -2.85 4.56
CA ASP A 41 16.99 -2.78 3.24
C ASP A 41 18.19 -1.83 3.24
N MET A 42 19.18 -2.17 2.43
CA MET A 42 20.29 -1.25 2.14
C MET A 42 19.91 -0.31 0.98
N PHE A 43 20.04 0.98 1.20
CA PHE A 43 19.85 2.00 0.18
C PHE A 43 20.97 3.03 0.22
N LYS A 44 21.65 3.26 -0.89
CA LYS A 44 22.84 4.14 -0.99
C LYS A 44 23.91 3.84 0.06
N GLY A 45 24.14 2.56 0.35
CA GLY A 45 25.14 2.13 1.32
C GLY A 45 24.77 2.30 2.78
N LYS A 46 23.52 2.69 3.08
CA LYS A 46 23.00 2.80 4.44
C LYS A 46 21.81 1.88 4.64
N GLU A 47 21.71 1.29 5.82
CA GLU A 47 20.53 0.55 6.22
C GLU A 47 19.36 1.53 6.43
N ILE A 48 18.19 1.16 5.90
CA ILE A 48 16.94 1.90 6.10
C ILE A 48 16.28 1.37 7.36
N GLU A 49 16.46 2.09 8.43
CA GLU A 49 15.99 1.74 9.76
C GLU A 49 14.54 2.24 9.97
N ILE A 50 13.58 1.47 9.47
CA ILE A 50 12.16 1.71 9.73
C ILE A 50 11.76 0.87 10.95
N ARG A 51 11.53 1.54 12.08
CA ARG A 51 11.06 0.93 13.31
C ARG A 51 10.03 1.84 13.97
N ALA A 52 8.86 1.31 14.31
CA ALA A 52 7.77 2.07 14.92
C ALA A 52 7.97 2.25 16.43
N GLY A 53 8.66 1.31 17.06
CA GLY A 53 8.91 1.33 18.48
C GLY A 53 9.74 0.15 18.95
N VAL A 54 10.00 0.16 20.26
CA VAL A 54 10.71 -0.91 20.98
C VAL A 54 9.78 -1.46 22.06
N TYR A 55 9.68 -2.76 22.14
CA TYR A 55 8.93 -3.48 23.17
C TYR A 55 9.92 -4.13 24.17
N THR A 56 9.77 -3.79 25.44
CA THR A 56 10.63 -4.28 26.53
C THR A 56 9.91 -5.23 27.48
N GLY A 57 8.68 -5.62 27.14
CA GLY A 57 7.92 -6.63 27.88
C GLY A 57 8.38 -8.03 27.57
N SER A 58 7.80 -9.01 28.26
CA SER A 58 8.12 -10.43 28.09
C SER A 58 7.55 -10.97 26.78
N GLU A 59 8.23 -11.94 26.22
CA GLU A 59 7.74 -12.80 25.14
C GLU A 59 6.98 -14.01 25.71
N PRO A 60 5.98 -14.54 24.98
CA PRO A 60 5.53 -14.13 23.63
C PRO A 60 4.74 -12.82 23.64
N VAL A 61 4.93 -12.00 22.60
CA VAL A 61 4.26 -10.69 22.49
C VAL A 61 2.82 -10.86 22.05
N GLN A 62 1.90 -10.43 22.89
CA GLN A 62 0.47 -10.45 22.59
C GLN A 62 0.09 -9.29 21.66
N PRO A 63 -1.01 -9.42 20.87
CA PRO A 63 -1.47 -8.33 20.03
C PRO A 63 -1.67 -7.04 20.83
N LEU A 64 -1.07 -5.96 20.35
CA LEU A 64 -1.10 -4.66 21.03
C LEU A 64 -2.51 -4.06 21.12
N PHE A 65 -3.40 -4.46 20.22
CA PHE A 65 -4.78 -4.01 20.17
C PHE A 65 -5.75 -5.20 20.22
N ASN A 66 -6.88 -5.01 20.89
CA ASN A 66 -7.90 -6.05 21.02
C ASN A 66 -8.77 -6.21 19.77
N ASP A 67 -8.83 -5.20 18.92
CA ASP A 67 -9.58 -5.25 17.67
C ASP A 67 -8.93 -4.44 16.55
N TYR A 68 -9.48 -4.55 15.35
CA TYR A 68 -9.11 -3.78 14.17
C TYR A 68 -10.15 -2.75 13.78
N SER A 69 -11.14 -2.52 14.66
CA SER A 69 -12.15 -1.49 14.45
C SER A 69 -11.48 -0.11 14.42
N TYR A 70 -12.09 0.77 13.67
CA TYR A 70 -11.66 2.14 13.59
C TYR A 70 -12.25 2.95 14.74
N ALA A 71 -11.46 3.17 15.79
CA ALA A 71 -11.66 4.29 16.69
C ALA A 71 -10.42 5.19 16.62
N ALA A 72 -10.59 6.50 16.44
CA ALA A 72 -9.46 7.41 16.23
C ALA A 72 -8.45 7.39 17.40
N ALA A 73 -8.94 7.11 18.61
CA ALA A 73 -8.11 6.95 19.80
C ALA A 73 -7.37 5.62 19.82
N GLU A 74 -8.00 4.52 19.38
CA GLU A 74 -7.44 3.17 19.44
C GLU A 74 -6.44 2.87 18.33
N THR A 75 -6.35 3.73 17.32
CA THR A 75 -5.31 3.60 16.28
C THR A 75 -3.96 4.15 16.70
N ARG A 76 -3.86 4.77 17.86
CA ARG A 76 -2.63 5.39 18.37
C ARG A 76 -1.99 4.52 19.44
N TYR A 77 -0.75 4.12 19.20
CA TYR A 77 0.01 3.32 20.17
C TYR A 77 0.18 4.02 21.53
N GLN A 78 0.19 5.36 21.57
CA GLN A 78 0.26 6.14 22.80
C GLN A 78 -0.97 5.96 23.73
N HIS A 79 -2.07 5.42 23.23
CA HIS A 79 -3.26 5.11 24.03
C HIS A 79 -3.20 3.73 24.67
N LEU A 80 -2.26 2.89 24.30
CA LEU A 80 -2.13 1.53 24.82
C LEU A 80 -1.60 1.52 26.26
N ASP A 81 -2.09 0.57 27.04
CA ASP A 81 -1.62 0.38 28.42
C ASP A 81 -0.12 0.06 28.47
N ALA A 82 0.40 -0.72 27.52
CA ALA A 82 1.82 -1.02 27.38
C ALA A 82 2.70 0.25 27.27
N TYR A 83 2.16 1.33 26.72
CA TYR A 83 2.83 2.64 26.66
C TYR A 83 2.64 3.48 27.92
N LYS A 84 1.43 3.44 28.52
CA LYS A 84 1.06 4.30 29.65
C LYS A 84 1.50 3.77 31.01
N GLN A 85 1.58 2.45 31.16
CA GLN A 85 1.93 1.79 32.45
C GLN A 85 3.34 2.15 32.93
N GLN A 86 3.60 1.93 34.22
CA GLN A 86 4.93 2.11 34.81
C GLN A 86 5.34 0.83 35.55
N PRO A 87 6.50 0.24 35.26
CA PRO A 87 7.35 0.60 34.12
C PRO A 87 6.65 0.30 32.80
N LYS A 88 6.80 1.18 31.83
CA LYS A 88 6.22 0.94 30.51
C LYS A 88 6.98 -0.12 29.76
N THR A 89 6.28 -0.85 28.88
CA THR A 89 6.84 -1.90 28.07
C THR A 89 6.84 -1.58 26.58
N LEU A 90 6.24 -0.45 26.18
CA LEU A 90 6.23 0.01 24.80
C LEU A 90 6.82 1.41 24.70
N TYR A 91 7.87 1.58 23.94
CA TYR A 91 8.54 2.84 23.67
C TYR A 91 8.33 3.23 22.24
N LEU A 92 8.01 4.48 21.99
CA LEU A 92 7.67 5.00 20.66
C LEU A 92 8.42 6.30 20.41
N SER A 93 8.50 6.72 19.16
CA SER A 93 8.73 8.12 18.85
C SER A 93 7.38 8.81 18.75
N PRO A 94 6.99 9.67 19.69
CA PRO A 94 5.77 10.44 19.55
C PRO A 94 5.93 11.40 18.38
N ARG A 95 4.88 11.54 17.60
CA ARG A 95 4.86 12.52 16.51
C ARG A 95 4.80 13.97 17.02
N GLU A 96 4.30 14.15 18.22
CA GLU A 96 4.15 15.45 18.86
C GLU A 96 5.21 15.61 19.95
N GLY A 97 6.21 16.44 19.69
CA GLY A 97 7.31 16.71 20.61
C GLY A 97 8.67 16.22 20.12
N ASN A 98 9.68 17.04 20.32
CA ASN A 98 11.03 16.89 19.76
C ASN A 98 11.91 15.84 20.46
N SER A 99 11.38 14.96 21.28
CA SER A 99 12.16 13.97 21.99
C SER A 99 11.78 12.56 21.59
N GLN A 100 12.69 11.89 20.89
CA GLN A 100 12.61 10.46 20.73
C GLN A 100 12.82 9.76 22.06
N GLU A 101 12.03 8.74 22.35
CA GLU A 101 12.27 7.88 23.50
C GLU A 101 13.51 7.02 23.23
N ILE A 102 14.33 6.88 24.26
CA ILE A 102 15.57 6.10 24.20
C ILE A 102 15.40 4.85 25.04
N VAL A 103 15.88 3.74 24.52
CA VAL A 103 15.87 2.43 25.20
C VAL A 103 17.29 1.88 25.20
N ASN A 104 17.76 1.42 26.35
CA ASN A 104 19.01 0.66 26.39
C ASN A 104 18.76 -0.77 25.94
N PHE A 105 19.43 -1.16 24.88
CA PHE A 105 19.39 -2.50 24.33
C PHE A 105 20.80 -3.06 24.21
N ASN A 106 21.09 -4.13 24.92
CA ASN A 106 22.41 -4.77 24.96
C ASN A 106 23.56 -3.79 25.30
N GLY A 107 23.31 -2.83 26.20
CA GLY A 107 24.31 -1.84 26.60
C GLY A 107 24.46 -0.65 25.65
N VAL A 108 23.66 -0.57 24.60
CA VAL A 108 23.64 0.54 23.64
C VAL A 108 22.31 1.26 23.73
N ASP A 109 22.36 2.56 23.81
CA ASP A 109 21.17 3.41 23.76
C ASP A 109 20.69 3.56 22.32
N ILE A 110 19.48 3.08 22.05
CA ILE A 110 18.81 3.18 20.74
C ILE A 110 17.58 4.05 20.85
N THR A 111 17.26 4.77 19.79
CA THR A 111 15.99 5.49 19.69
C THR A 111 14.84 4.51 19.47
N ALA A 112 13.69 4.74 20.09
CA ALA A 112 12.55 3.85 19.98
C ALA A 112 12.09 3.73 18.52
N ALA A 113 11.94 4.84 17.80
CA ALA A 113 11.79 4.77 16.35
C ALA A 113 13.15 4.71 15.69
N GLY A 114 13.27 3.92 14.63
CA GLY A 114 14.45 3.96 13.78
C GLY A 114 14.59 5.32 13.08
N ALA A 115 15.78 5.58 12.54
CA ALA A 115 16.08 6.85 11.86
C ALA A 115 15.09 7.18 10.71
N ASN A 116 14.46 6.16 10.12
CA ASN A 116 13.47 6.27 9.05
C ASN A 116 12.08 5.81 9.51
N GLY A 117 11.86 5.74 10.81
CA GLY A 117 10.64 5.20 11.40
C GLY A 117 9.37 5.98 11.09
N PRO A 118 8.18 5.33 11.22
CA PRO A 118 6.91 5.91 10.79
C PRO A 118 6.42 7.09 11.65
N PHE A 119 6.99 7.30 12.80
CA PHE A 119 6.57 8.34 13.76
C PHE A 119 7.67 9.34 14.05
N TYR A 120 8.60 9.51 13.11
CA TYR A 120 9.65 10.51 13.26
C TYR A 120 9.06 11.94 13.21
N ASP A 121 9.52 12.81 14.09
CA ASP A 121 8.84 14.04 14.50
C ASP A 121 8.74 15.13 13.43
N ASN A 122 9.65 15.19 12.49
CA ASN A 122 9.71 16.25 11.48
C ASN A 122 8.74 16.04 10.29
N GLY A 123 7.88 15.01 10.34
CA GLY A 123 6.95 14.69 9.25
C GLY A 123 7.59 14.02 8.03
N GLU A 124 8.89 13.77 8.06
CA GLU A 124 9.65 13.17 6.97
C GLU A 124 9.79 11.64 7.11
N GLY A 125 9.31 11.09 8.21
CA GLY A 125 9.36 9.65 8.49
C GLY A 125 8.41 8.83 7.62
N CYS A 126 8.66 7.54 7.54
CA CYS A 126 7.87 6.58 6.78
C CYS A 126 6.54 6.27 7.46
N LEU A 127 5.49 7.02 7.16
CA LEU A 127 4.18 6.87 7.80
C LEU A 127 3.46 5.55 7.51
N THR A 128 3.86 4.81 6.48
CA THR A 128 3.26 3.54 6.09
C THR A 128 4.09 2.32 6.47
N GLY A 129 5.31 2.52 6.95
CA GLY A 129 6.27 1.46 7.24
C GLY A 129 7.07 0.98 6.02
N LEU A 130 6.82 1.53 4.83
CA LEU A 130 7.46 1.16 3.57
C LEU A 130 7.67 2.40 2.70
N TYR A 131 8.80 2.48 1.99
CA TYR A 131 9.05 3.54 1.00
C TYR A 131 8.90 3.03 -0.43
N GLY A 132 8.47 3.91 -1.33
CA GLY A 132 8.55 3.65 -2.77
C GLY A 132 9.98 3.79 -3.27
N ARG A 133 10.44 2.83 -4.10
CA ARG A 133 11.79 2.80 -4.66
C ARG A 133 11.85 3.25 -6.12
N LYS A 134 10.78 3.04 -6.86
CA LYS A 134 10.74 3.06 -8.33
C LYS A 134 11.30 4.30 -9.00
N TRP A 135 11.22 5.47 -8.38
CA TRP A 135 11.68 6.74 -8.98
C TRP A 135 12.93 7.31 -8.30
N LEU A 136 13.54 6.52 -7.43
CA LEU A 136 14.71 6.98 -6.69
C LEU A 136 15.98 6.72 -7.51
N ASN A 137 16.91 7.66 -7.45
CA ASN A 137 18.26 7.45 -7.93
C ASN A 137 19.06 6.71 -6.85
N GLU A 138 19.58 5.52 -7.20
CA GLU A 138 20.31 4.64 -6.28
C GLU A 138 21.82 4.92 -6.22
N ASP A 139 22.32 5.83 -7.07
CA ASP A 139 23.73 6.22 -7.05
C ASP A 139 24.06 6.86 -5.69
N PRO A 140 24.99 6.30 -4.90
CA PRO A 140 25.37 6.86 -3.61
C PRO A 140 25.95 8.29 -3.69
N SER A 141 26.54 8.64 -4.81
CA SER A 141 27.12 9.99 -5.05
C SER A 141 26.07 11.04 -5.41
N PHE A 142 24.85 10.60 -5.79
CA PHE A 142 23.78 11.52 -6.14
C PHE A 142 23.22 12.19 -4.89
N GLU A 143 23.38 13.48 -4.77
CA GLU A 143 22.77 14.29 -3.71
C GLU A 143 21.34 14.65 -4.11
N ALA A 144 20.36 14.16 -3.31
CA ALA A 144 18.96 14.45 -3.54
C ALA A 144 18.64 15.93 -3.26
N GLY A 145 17.80 16.52 -4.09
CA GLY A 145 17.34 17.90 -3.92
C GLY A 145 16.26 18.23 -4.94
N GLU A 146 15.49 19.27 -4.66
CA GLU A 146 14.46 19.73 -5.57
C GLU A 146 15.08 20.13 -6.92
N GLY A 147 14.48 19.64 -8.01
CA GLY A 147 14.94 19.90 -9.37
C GLY A 147 16.25 19.22 -9.79
N LYS A 148 16.89 18.43 -8.93
CA LYS A 148 18.16 17.76 -9.24
C LYS A 148 18.02 16.43 -9.97
N SER A 149 16.84 15.80 -9.95
CA SER A 149 16.66 14.49 -10.59
C SER A 149 16.64 14.63 -12.12
N ALA A 150 17.55 13.92 -12.79
CA ALA A 150 17.58 13.77 -14.25
C ALA A 150 16.86 12.51 -14.74
N GLN A 151 16.13 11.80 -13.87
CA GLN A 151 15.39 10.61 -14.26
C GLN A 151 14.25 10.96 -15.21
N PRO A 152 14.13 10.25 -16.35
CA PRO A 152 13.04 10.49 -17.29
C PRO A 152 11.72 10.05 -16.67
N PHE A 153 10.70 10.86 -16.85
CA PHE A 153 9.33 10.49 -16.48
C PHE A 153 8.72 9.61 -17.57
N ILE A 154 8.38 8.38 -17.21
CA ILE A 154 7.80 7.41 -18.14
C ILE A 154 6.30 7.68 -18.27
N LEU A 155 5.87 8.13 -19.44
CA LEU A 155 4.46 8.34 -19.75
C LEU A 155 3.75 7.03 -20.10
N MET A 156 4.40 6.16 -20.88
CA MET A 156 3.88 4.87 -21.32
C MET A 156 5.04 3.92 -21.58
N ARG A 157 4.84 2.65 -21.32
CA ARG A 157 5.79 1.58 -21.62
C ARG A 157 5.07 0.34 -22.17
N TYR A 158 5.79 -0.57 -22.76
CA TYR A 158 5.21 -1.73 -23.46
C TYR A 158 4.29 -2.57 -22.56
N ALA A 159 4.59 -2.71 -21.27
CA ALA A 159 3.70 -3.38 -20.34
C ALA A 159 2.32 -2.71 -20.20
N ASP A 160 2.23 -1.38 -20.35
CA ASP A 160 0.94 -0.68 -20.40
C ASP A 160 0.13 -1.07 -21.63
N VAL A 161 0.80 -1.22 -22.79
CA VAL A 161 0.18 -1.67 -24.04
C VAL A 161 -0.33 -3.11 -23.90
N LEU A 162 0.49 -4.02 -23.36
CA LEU A 162 0.08 -5.42 -23.12
C LEU A 162 -1.13 -5.51 -22.20
N LEU A 163 -1.16 -4.70 -21.14
CA LEU A 163 -2.28 -4.70 -20.20
C LEU A 163 -3.54 -4.05 -20.78
N ASN A 164 -3.39 -3.06 -21.66
CA ASN A 164 -4.53 -2.52 -22.41
C ASN A 164 -5.12 -3.57 -23.35
N ALA A 165 -4.26 -4.32 -24.07
CA ALA A 165 -4.70 -5.41 -24.93
C ALA A 165 -5.39 -6.53 -24.16
N ALA A 166 -4.82 -6.94 -23.02
CA ALA A 166 -5.41 -7.96 -22.15
C ALA A 166 -6.79 -7.55 -21.63
N GLU A 167 -6.91 -6.31 -21.17
CA GLU A 167 -8.19 -5.79 -20.66
C GLU A 167 -9.24 -5.70 -21.79
N ALA A 168 -8.88 -5.15 -22.93
CA ALA A 168 -9.78 -5.06 -24.10
C ALA A 168 -10.23 -6.46 -24.55
N ALA A 169 -9.34 -7.43 -24.59
CA ALA A 169 -9.68 -8.80 -24.98
C ALA A 169 -10.68 -9.45 -24.00
N VAL A 170 -10.50 -9.27 -22.69
CA VAL A 170 -11.45 -9.80 -21.70
C VAL A 170 -12.81 -9.10 -21.84
N GLU A 171 -12.83 -7.78 -21.97
CA GLU A 171 -14.11 -7.03 -22.08
C GLU A 171 -14.86 -7.37 -23.35
N LEU A 172 -14.18 -7.50 -24.52
CA LEU A 172 -14.79 -7.94 -25.77
C LEU A 172 -15.39 -9.34 -25.65
N ALA A 173 -14.63 -10.28 -25.11
CA ALA A 173 -15.11 -11.65 -24.94
C ALA A 173 -16.31 -11.74 -23.96
N MET A 174 -16.31 -10.95 -22.89
CA MET A 174 -17.44 -10.85 -21.96
C MET A 174 -18.69 -10.23 -22.62
N ALA A 175 -18.50 -9.35 -23.61
CA ALA A 175 -19.59 -8.78 -24.40
C ALA A 175 -20.09 -9.74 -25.50
N GLY A 176 -19.45 -10.90 -25.69
CA GLY A 176 -19.77 -11.85 -26.77
C GLY A 176 -19.27 -11.42 -28.14
N GLU A 177 -18.35 -10.45 -28.19
CA GLU A 177 -17.76 -9.93 -29.40
C GLU A 177 -16.53 -10.75 -29.83
N SER A 178 -16.22 -10.68 -31.11
CA SER A 178 -15.02 -11.32 -31.70
C SER A 178 -13.90 -10.32 -31.88
N SER A 179 -12.67 -10.81 -31.92
CA SER A 179 -11.53 -9.97 -32.27
C SER A 179 -11.63 -9.50 -33.73
N PRO A 180 -11.34 -8.22 -34.02
CA PRO A 180 -11.36 -7.70 -35.39
C PRO A 180 -10.39 -8.42 -36.37
N ASP A 181 -9.31 -9.00 -35.85
CA ASP A 181 -8.30 -9.73 -36.62
C ASP A 181 -8.48 -11.25 -36.57
N GLY A 182 -9.56 -11.75 -35.93
CA GLY A 182 -9.84 -13.17 -35.77
C GLY A 182 -8.99 -13.89 -34.71
N SER A 183 -8.19 -13.20 -33.93
CA SER A 183 -7.40 -13.80 -32.84
C SER A 183 -8.28 -14.31 -31.71
N ASN A 184 -7.80 -15.32 -30.97
CA ASN A 184 -8.47 -15.80 -29.77
C ASN A 184 -8.25 -14.81 -28.63
N LEU A 185 -9.31 -14.08 -28.27
CA LEU A 185 -9.28 -13.02 -27.24
C LEU A 185 -8.73 -13.50 -25.90
N MET A 186 -9.13 -14.70 -25.44
CA MET A 186 -8.65 -15.22 -24.15
C MET A 186 -7.20 -15.65 -24.17
N GLN A 187 -6.73 -16.13 -25.32
CA GLN A 187 -5.31 -16.40 -25.52
C GLN A 187 -4.49 -15.11 -25.50
N VAL A 188 -4.94 -14.07 -26.22
CA VAL A 188 -4.28 -12.75 -26.21
C VAL A 188 -4.18 -12.19 -24.78
N ALA A 189 -5.26 -12.26 -24.03
CA ALA A 189 -5.25 -11.78 -22.64
C ALA A 189 -4.30 -12.60 -21.74
N THR A 190 -4.31 -13.91 -21.90
CA THR A 190 -3.45 -14.82 -21.10
C THR A 190 -1.97 -14.60 -21.42
N ASP A 191 -1.62 -14.53 -22.69
CA ASP A 191 -0.24 -14.34 -23.13
C ASP A 191 0.29 -12.98 -22.65
N ALA A 192 -0.46 -11.92 -22.82
CA ALA A 192 -0.07 -10.59 -22.37
C ALA A 192 0.21 -10.53 -20.85
N VAL A 193 -0.63 -11.18 -20.04
CA VAL A 193 -0.40 -11.27 -18.59
C VAL A 193 0.84 -12.12 -18.29
N ASN A 194 1.00 -13.25 -18.97
CA ASN A 194 2.11 -14.15 -18.74
C ASN A 194 3.46 -13.58 -19.22
N ASP A 195 3.49 -12.81 -20.30
CA ASP A 195 4.70 -12.10 -20.75
C ASP A 195 5.21 -11.13 -19.68
N ILE A 196 4.29 -10.40 -19.05
CA ILE A 196 4.62 -9.49 -17.96
C ILE A 196 5.14 -10.27 -16.73
N ARG A 197 4.47 -11.37 -16.38
CA ARG A 197 4.87 -12.19 -15.25
C ARG A 197 6.19 -12.88 -15.47
N LEU A 198 6.42 -13.41 -16.67
CA LEU A 198 7.68 -14.04 -17.04
C LEU A 198 8.86 -13.05 -16.93
N ARG A 199 8.71 -11.86 -17.51
CA ARG A 199 9.71 -10.79 -17.37
C ARG A 199 9.98 -10.42 -15.92
N ALA A 200 8.93 -10.42 -15.09
CA ALA A 200 9.02 -10.04 -13.69
C ALA A 200 9.50 -11.15 -12.75
N GLY A 201 9.71 -12.39 -13.26
CA GLY A 201 10.00 -13.54 -12.42
C GLY A 201 8.84 -13.96 -11.50
N ALA A 202 7.60 -13.58 -11.86
CA ALA A 202 6.41 -13.93 -11.12
C ALA A 202 5.78 -15.23 -11.62
N THR A 203 5.00 -15.90 -10.77
CA THR A 203 4.30 -17.14 -11.13
C THR A 203 3.32 -16.91 -12.29
N LEU A 204 3.44 -17.69 -13.35
CA LEU A 204 2.55 -17.63 -14.50
C LEU A 204 1.11 -18.05 -14.13
N LEU A 205 0.16 -17.69 -14.97
CA LEU A 205 -1.20 -18.23 -14.87
C LEU A 205 -1.15 -19.74 -15.10
N SER A 206 -1.88 -20.48 -14.28
CA SER A 206 -1.95 -21.96 -14.36
C SER A 206 -2.89 -22.47 -15.47
N SER A 207 -3.74 -21.58 -15.99
CA SER A 207 -4.71 -21.85 -17.06
C SER A 207 -5.00 -20.58 -17.84
N ASN A 208 -5.57 -20.74 -19.03
CA ASN A 208 -6.06 -19.61 -19.79
C ASN A 208 -7.17 -18.87 -19.03
N LEU A 209 -7.22 -17.57 -19.24
CA LEU A 209 -8.30 -16.72 -18.79
C LEU A 209 -9.61 -17.12 -19.49
N THR A 210 -10.73 -16.80 -18.85
CA THR A 210 -12.09 -17.05 -19.31
C THR A 210 -12.85 -15.73 -19.38
N PRO A 211 -13.92 -15.60 -20.21
CA PRO A 211 -14.67 -14.35 -20.33
C PRO A 211 -15.59 -14.12 -19.13
N ASP A 212 -15.00 -13.80 -17.99
CA ASP A 212 -15.71 -13.63 -16.72
C ASP A 212 -15.08 -12.54 -15.82
N GLU A 213 -15.80 -12.19 -14.76
CA GLU A 213 -15.36 -11.22 -13.75
C GLU A 213 -14.05 -11.62 -13.07
N THR A 214 -13.78 -12.91 -12.91
CA THR A 214 -12.55 -13.38 -12.26
C THR A 214 -11.34 -13.00 -13.11
N SER A 215 -11.42 -13.26 -14.41
CA SER A 215 -10.37 -12.91 -15.37
C SER A 215 -10.21 -11.40 -15.50
N ARG A 216 -11.30 -10.64 -15.56
CA ARG A 216 -11.26 -9.18 -15.49
C ARG A 216 -10.48 -8.70 -14.26
N ASN A 217 -10.77 -9.25 -13.10
CA ASN A 217 -10.09 -8.88 -11.86
C ASN A 217 -8.62 -9.31 -11.84
N ILE A 218 -8.27 -10.44 -12.46
CA ILE A 218 -6.86 -10.85 -12.63
C ILE A 218 -6.09 -9.81 -13.44
N VAL A 219 -6.60 -9.41 -14.60
CA VAL A 219 -5.96 -8.41 -15.47
C VAL A 219 -5.83 -7.06 -14.75
N ARG A 220 -6.88 -6.59 -14.09
CA ARG A 220 -6.85 -5.33 -13.32
C ARG A 220 -5.87 -5.38 -12.17
N LYS A 221 -5.79 -6.50 -11.45
CA LYS A 221 -4.79 -6.69 -10.37
C LYS A 221 -3.37 -6.73 -10.93
N GLU A 222 -3.16 -7.40 -12.07
CA GLU A 222 -1.87 -7.43 -12.74
C GLU A 222 -1.42 -6.02 -13.15
N ARG A 223 -2.33 -5.26 -13.77
CA ARG A 223 -2.09 -3.87 -14.16
C ARG A 223 -1.67 -3.01 -12.96
N ARG A 224 -2.35 -3.15 -11.84
CA ARG A 224 -2.00 -2.39 -10.63
C ARG A 224 -0.65 -2.77 -10.06
N LYS A 225 -0.30 -4.06 -10.07
CA LYS A 225 1.02 -4.53 -9.60
C LYS A 225 2.13 -4.02 -10.51
N GLU A 226 1.95 -4.20 -11.81
CA GLU A 226 2.96 -3.86 -12.80
C GLU A 226 3.20 -2.35 -12.90
N LEU A 227 2.12 -1.56 -12.91
CA LEU A 227 2.17 -0.11 -13.05
C LEU A 227 2.11 0.64 -11.70
N ALA A 228 2.42 -0.08 -10.61
CA ALA A 228 2.50 0.54 -9.29
C ALA A 228 3.48 1.72 -9.30
N LEU A 229 3.09 2.83 -8.65
CA LEU A 229 3.86 4.08 -8.58
C LEU A 229 4.07 4.82 -9.92
N GLU A 230 3.37 4.42 -11.01
CA GLU A 230 3.44 5.09 -12.32
C GLU A 230 2.24 6.03 -12.58
N HIS A 231 1.56 6.45 -11.54
CA HIS A 231 0.43 7.39 -11.60
C HIS A 231 -0.79 6.92 -12.42
N LYS A 232 -0.86 5.62 -12.78
CA LYS A 232 -1.97 5.05 -13.58
C LYS A 232 -3.19 4.71 -12.75
N THR A 233 -3.00 4.26 -11.51
CA THR A 233 -4.07 3.72 -10.66
C THR A 233 -5.25 4.67 -10.49
N LYS A 234 -5.02 5.97 -10.32
CA LYS A 234 -6.09 6.97 -10.18
C LYS A 234 -7.01 6.99 -11.40
N TRP A 235 -6.43 6.93 -12.59
CA TRP A 235 -7.19 6.96 -13.85
C TRP A 235 -7.91 5.63 -14.11
N ASP A 236 -7.25 4.52 -13.80
CA ASP A 236 -7.85 3.18 -13.90
C ASP A 236 -9.08 3.04 -13.01
N LEU A 237 -8.98 3.41 -11.73
CA LEU A 237 -10.10 3.36 -10.80
C LEU A 237 -11.27 4.25 -11.25
N ARG A 238 -10.98 5.41 -11.86
CA ARG A 238 -12.00 6.30 -12.40
C ARG A 238 -12.70 5.69 -13.61
N ARG A 239 -11.97 5.21 -14.61
CA ARG A 239 -12.55 4.63 -15.83
C ARG A 239 -13.28 3.31 -15.56
N TRP A 240 -12.82 2.53 -14.58
CA TRP A 240 -13.53 1.32 -14.13
C TRP A 240 -14.75 1.61 -13.26
N ARG A 241 -14.93 2.83 -12.78
CA ARG A 241 -16.01 3.28 -11.91
C ARG A 241 -16.18 2.45 -10.64
N VAL A 242 -15.07 2.12 -9.98
CA VAL A 242 -15.02 1.23 -8.83
C VAL A 242 -14.69 1.92 -7.51
N GLN A 243 -14.58 3.26 -7.51
CA GLN A 243 -14.20 4.01 -6.31
C GLN A 243 -15.37 4.31 -5.38
N HIS A 244 -16.56 4.58 -5.94
CA HIS A 244 -17.75 4.80 -5.14
C HIS A 244 -18.37 3.48 -4.68
N TYR A 245 -19.03 3.51 -3.54
CA TYR A 245 -19.71 2.35 -3.00
C TYR A 245 -21.21 2.42 -3.27
N GLU A 246 -21.73 1.46 -4.01
CA GLU A 246 -23.16 1.22 -4.23
C GLU A 246 -23.54 -0.25 -3.95
N GLY A 247 -23.04 -0.82 -2.86
CA GLY A 247 -23.32 -2.21 -2.53
C GLY A 247 -22.60 -3.25 -3.38
N ARG A 248 -21.61 -2.82 -4.17
CA ARG A 248 -20.76 -3.74 -4.96
C ARG A 248 -19.57 -4.19 -4.16
N ASP A 249 -19.16 -5.43 -4.38
CA ASP A 249 -17.86 -5.88 -3.91
C ASP A 249 -16.78 -4.99 -4.51
N GLY A 250 -15.87 -4.55 -3.67
CA GLY A 250 -14.81 -3.66 -4.13
C GLY A 250 -13.97 -4.31 -5.22
N PHE A 251 -13.26 -3.49 -5.98
CA PHE A 251 -12.35 -3.85 -7.07
C PHE A 251 -11.46 -5.09 -6.81
N TRP A 252 -11.27 -5.47 -5.58
CA TRP A 252 -10.35 -6.53 -5.19
C TRP A 252 -10.96 -7.92 -5.14
N GLY A 253 -12.27 -8.04 -5.37
CA GLY A 253 -12.97 -9.33 -5.34
C GLY A 253 -12.93 -10.04 -4.00
N GLU A 254 -12.61 -9.34 -2.94
CA GLU A 254 -12.68 -9.83 -1.58
C GLU A 254 -13.87 -9.16 -0.90
N THR A 255 -14.53 -9.86 0.00
CA THR A 255 -15.43 -9.23 0.97
C THR A 255 -14.63 -8.17 1.69
N ARG A 256 -14.78 -6.94 1.24
CA ARG A 256 -14.04 -5.87 1.82
C ARG A 256 -14.85 -5.16 2.83
N ASP A 257 -14.12 -4.62 3.72
CA ASP A 257 -14.55 -3.40 4.35
C ASP A 257 -15.04 -2.48 3.23
N LYS A 258 -16.34 -2.50 3.03
CA LYS A 258 -17.09 -1.71 2.05
C LYS A 258 -16.70 -0.24 2.07
N ASP A 259 -15.96 0.10 3.03
CA ASP A 259 -15.60 1.40 3.53
C ASP A 259 -14.30 1.95 2.98
N VAL A 260 -13.47 1.17 2.26
CA VAL A 260 -12.19 1.68 1.73
C VAL A 260 -12.42 2.76 0.66
N PHE A 261 -13.60 2.75 0.01
CA PHE A 261 -13.95 3.68 -1.04
C PHE A 261 -15.39 4.18 -0.97
N SER A 262 -16.12 3.95 0.13
CA SER A 262 -17.47 4.44 0.26
C SER A 262 -17.52 5.90 0.71
N SER A 263 -18.56 6.61 0.33
CA SER A 263 -18.80 8.00 0.71
C SER A 263 -18.86 8.27 2.22
N ASN A 264 -19.08 7.23 3.02
CA ASN A 264 -19.11 7.31 4.48
C ASN A 264 -17.86 6.71 5.14
N SER A 265 -16.86 6.38 4.34
CA SER A 265 -15.68 5.72 4.82
C SER A 265 -14.74 6.69 5.51
N ARG A 266 -14.54 6.48 6.76
CA ARG A 266 -13.44 7.10 7.53
C ARG A 266 -12.14 6.31 7.33
N TYR A 267 -12.02 5.57 6.25
CA TYR A 267 -10.91 4.66 6.04
C TYR A 267 -9.65 5.39 5.68
N ARG A 268 -8.66 4.94 6.33
CA ARG A 268 -7.31 5.42 6.25
C ARG A 268 -6.45 4.32 5.68
N PHE A 269 -5.38 4.72 5.05
CA PHE A 269 -4.37 3.76 4.66
C PHE A 269 -3.83 3.04 5.90
N ARG A 270 -3.61 1.74 5.77
CA ARG A 270 -2.96 0.96 6.80
C ARG A 270 -1.45 1.04 6.60
N GLY A 271 -0.74 1.28 7.70
CA GLY A 271 0.69 1.09 7.78
C GLY A 271 1.01 -0.31 8.30
N LEU A 272 2.17 -0.79 7.96
CA LEU A 272 2.76 -2.01 8.49
C LEU A 272 3.96 -1.60 9.36
N TYR A 273 3.82 -1.74 10.65
CA TYR A 273 4.71 -1.14 11.63
C TYR A 273 5.62 -2.20 12.28
N PRO A 274 6.93 -2.18 12.03
CA PRO A 274 7.88 -3.05 12.70
C PRO A 274 8.23 -2.54 14.10
N PHE A 275 8.29 -3.46 15.05
CA PHE A 275 8.73 -3.25 16.43
C PHE A 275 9.89 -4.19 16.75
N LEU A 276 10.83 -3.72 17.57
CA LEU A 276 11.91 -4.53 18.12
C LEU A 276 11.52 -5.01 19.51
N SER A 277 11.58 -6.32 19.75
CA SER A 277 11.51 -6.89 21.11
C SER A 277 12.92 -6.98 21.70
N THR A 278 13.11 -6.43 22.89
CA THR A 278 14.43 -6.42 23.52
C THR A 278 14.79 -7.74 24.19
N GLU A 279 13.81 -8.61 24.47
CA GLU A 279 14.07 -9.91 25.11
C GLU A 279 14.86 -10.84 24.19
N SER A 280 14.42 -10.96 22.92
CA SER A 280 15.10 -11.82 21.94
C SER A 280 15.93 -11.06 20.90
N GLY A 281 15.78 -9.74 20.80
CA GLY A 281 16.35 -8.95 19.70
C GLY A 281 15.63 -9.14 18.36
N LYS A 282 14.44 -9.74 18.37
CA LYS A 282 13.66 -10.04 17.17
C LYS A 282 12.64 -8.97 16.88
N TYR A 283 12.15 -8.97 15.63
CA TYR A 283 11.16 -8.03 15.16
C TYR A 283 9.78 -8.68 15.07
N PHE A 284 8.75 -7.91 15.39
CA PHE A 284 7.37 -8.26 15.08
C PHE A 284 6.69 -7.10 14.35
N PHE A 285 5.57 -7.40 13.68
CA PHE A 285 4.86 -6.41 12.89
C PHE A 285 3.41 -6.28 13.32
N ASP A 286 2.96 -5.04 13.42
CA ASP A 286 1.55 -4.71 13.57
C ASP A 286 1.05 -3.93 12.37
N ALA A 287 -0.19 -4.17 11.95
CA ALA A 287 -0.81 -3.48 10.84
C ALA A 287 -1.99 -2.66 11.34
N ARG A 288 -1.88 -1.34 11.26
CA ARG A 288 -2.88 -0.39 11.75
C ARG A 288 -3.23 0.66 10.73
N PHE A 289 -4.38 1.28 10.93
CA PHE A 289 -4.70 2.48 10.18
C PHE A 289 -3.65 3.56 10.46
N GLN A 290 -3.25 4.23 9.40
CA GLN A 290 -2.33 5.36 9.53
C GLN A 290 -3.03 6.48 10.31
N TRP A 291 -2.60 6.70 11.53
CA TRP A 291 -3.24 7.63 12.46
C TRP A 291 -3.11 9.12 12.06
N VAL A 292 -2.20 9.41 11.17
CA VAL A 292 -1.91 10.77 10.71
C VAL A 292 -2.99 11.33 9.80
N SER A 293 -3.68 10.48 9.07
CA SER A 293 -4.71 10.91 8.15
C SER A 293 -6.08 10.80 8.81
N LEU A 294 -6.52 11.88 9.44
CA LEU A 294 -7.90 12.02 9.90
C LEU A 294 -8.89 12.26 8.75
N LYS A 295 -8.40 12.29 7.51
CA LYS A 295 -9.24 12.59 6.35
C LYS A 295 -10.13 11.41 6.05
N THR A 296 -11.41 11.70 5.88
CA THR A 296 -12.40 10.79 5.34
C THR A 296 -12.17 10.68 3.85
N PHE A 297 -12.15 9.47 3.33
CA PHE A 297 -12.20 9.24 1.89
C PHE A 297 -13.67 9.19 1.50
N GLU A 298 -14.15 10.27 0.92
CA GLU A 298 -15.47 10.33 0.30
C GLU A 298 -15.28 10.34 -1.20
N TYR A 299 -15.94 9.42 -1.88
CA TYR A 299 -15.96 9.36 -3.33
C TYR A 299 -17.38 9.06 -3.77
N ASN A 300 -18.01 10.07 -4.34
CA ASN A 300 -19.38 10.00 -4.84
C ASN A 300 -19.37 9.74 -6.36
N ILE A 301 -20.52 9.35 -6.90
CA ILE A 301 -20.67 9.10 -8.33
C ILE A 301 -20.28 10.32 -9.18
N VAL A 302 -20.54 11.51 -8.66
CA VAL A 302 -20.21 12.77 -9.34
C VAL A 302 -18.69 13.01 -9.42
N ASP A 303 -17.90 12.39 -8.56
CA ASP A 303 -16.44 12.59 -8.50
C ASP A 303 -15.70 11.89 -9.64
N TYR A 304 -16.38 11.05 -10.42
CA TYR A 304 -15.85 10.53 -11.67
C TYR A 304 -15.73 11.61 -12.75
N TYR A 305 -16.48 12.70 -12.64
CA TYR A 305 -16.47 13.80 -13.58
C TYR A 305 -15.79 15.01 -12.96
N PHE A 306 -14.95 15.68 -13.72
CA PHE A 306 -14.42 16.98 -13.32
C PHE A 306 -15.47 18.05 -13.55
N ALA A 307 -15.61 18.98 -12.59
CA ALA A 307 -16.41 20.16 -12.83
C ALA A 307 -15.80 20.98 -13.98
N ILE A 308 -16.65 21.48 -14.86
CA ILE A 308 -16.23 22.48 -15.84
C ILE A 308 -15.99 23.79 -15.07
N PRO A 309 -14.86 24.47 -15.29
CA PRO A 309 -14.60 25.75 -14.60
C PRO A 309 -15.79 26.72 -14.80
N ASN A 310 -16.30 27.28 -13.72
CA ASN A 310 -17.47 28.16 -13.76
C ASN A 310 -17.28 29.33 -14.75
N GLY A 311 -16.06 29.84 -14.90
CA GLY A 311 -15.75 30.86 -15.88
C GLY A 311 -16.00 30.44 -17.35
N GLU A 312 -15.92 29.15 -17.66
CA GLU A 312 -16.23 28.67 -19.01
C GLU A 312 -17.73 28.42 -19.18
N VAL A 313 -18.40 27.91 -18.15
CA VAL A 313 -19.89 27.77 -18.18
C VAL A 313 -20.58 29.12 -18.35
N THR A 314 -20.10 30.15 -17.67
CA THR A 314 -20.67 31.50 -17.77
C THR A 314 -20.40 32.21 -19.09
N LYS A 315 -19.33 31.84 -19.80
CA LYS A 315 -18.98 32.44 -21.10
C LYS A 315 -19.81 31.91 -22.28
N SER A 316 -20.37 30.72 -22.16
CA SER A 316 -21.06 30.06 -23.26
C SER A 316 -22.41 29.51 -22.83
N PRO A 317 -23.51 29.98 -23.46
CA PRO A 317 -24.87 29.54 -23.12
C PRO A 317 -25.16 28.08 -23.53
N VAL A 318 -24.23 27.43 -24.23
CA VAL A 318 -24.39 26.03 -24.69
C VAL A 318 -23.58 25.05 -23.85
N ILE A 319 -22.87 25.55 -22.85
CA ILE A 319 -22.09 24.70 -21.94
C ILE A 319 -22.87 24.55 -20.64
N ASP A 320 -23.39 23.35 -20.41
CA ASP A 320 -24.00 22.97 -19.14
C ASP A 320 -22.94 22.37 -18.22
N GLN A 321 -23.07 22.65 -16.92
CA GLN A 321 -22.23 22.03 -15.92
C GLN A 321 -22.47 20.52 -15.86
N GLN A 322 -21.43 19.76 -15.44
CA GLN A 322 -21.58 18.34 -15.18
C GLN A 322 -22.72 18.08 -14.17
N PRO A 323 -23.51 17.00 -14.34
CA PRO A 323 -24.62 16.69 -13.44
C PRO A 323 -24.19 16.69 -11.97
N ASN A 324 -24.99 17.34 -11.13
CA ASN A 324 -24.79 17.43 -9.68
C ASN A 324 -23.49 18.16 -9.24
N ARG A 325 -22.97 19.07 -10.07
CA ARG A 325 -21.83 19.95 -9.77
C ARG A 325 -22.25 21.42 -9.64
#